data_495d802d1a13c4126f22638b72e22073
#
_entry.id   495d802d1a13c4126f22638b72e22073
#
_cell.length_a   1.000
_cell.length_b   1.000
_cell.length_c   1.000
_cell.angle_alpha   90.00
_cell.angle_beta   90.00
_cell.angle_gamma   90.00
#
_symmetry.space_group_name_H-M   'P 1'
#
loop_
_entity.id
_entity.type
_entity.pdbx_description
1 polymer ?
#
loop_
_entity_poly.entity_id
_entity_poly.type
_entity_poly.pdbx_seq_one_letter_code
_entity_poly.pdbx_strand_id
1 'polypeptide(L)'
;MERGAQAARSQIDTLRAIGGRFSPDDSIVSRPTPPFFYMHRPGNIEARYAGSLKILIGDAPRNSINLGLRFDNEELAALLFNGQMQLGKKRNHHINLTLRLGKQTYGDAHYNLNLGREWNLTTGYRYTYNDFNIYEKGERTYGISFNHHFGEVGFTKSWKNVRLKLGGIYQLYNYGSFLYRFEDSSPTDITKESYLKFGTQYAVNTLDDIYFPTKGAELDMEYYYAIPLNGNKAFHTAGIHWNAAFSFNSRFTLMPRIEGRYLTTENTVAEMNTLGGQERGKYFSQQIPFYGINHFEMSHRSLVVAGIEARQRIGGKHYVSGVFTIAATSDDWMHFFKNSFNDNDLLGYHIFGGAVKYDLRT
;
A
#
# COMPACT_ATOMS: atom_id res chain seq x y z
N MET A 1 28.49 11.86 -34.80
CA MET A 1 27.42 10.87 -35.06
C MET A 1 27.86 9.72 -35.99
N GLU A 2 28.65 9.94 -36.99
CA GLU A 2 29.08 8.88 -37.95
C GLU A 2 29.88 7.73 -37.33
N ARG A 3 30.80 7.99 -36.38
CA ARG A 3 31.60 6.94 -35.71
C ARG A 3 30.74 5.94 -34.89
N GLY A 4 29.63 6.39 -34.31
CA GLY A 4 28.72 5.52 -33.57
C GLY A 4 27.88 4.64 -34.49
N ALA A 5 27.46 5.15 -35.65
CA ALA A 5 26.75 4.38 -36.66
C ALA A 5 27.65 3.34 -37.34
N GLN A 6 28.93 3.64 -37.50
CA GLN A 6 29.92 2.72 -38.08
C GLN A 6 30.25 1.56 -37.09
N ALA A 7 30.38 1.84 -35.80
CA ALA A 7 30.54 0.84 -34.76
C ALA A 7 29.31 -0.07 -34.62
N ALA A 8 28.10 0.47 -34.74
CA ALA A 8 26.87 -0.31 -34.71
C ALA A 8 26.73 -1.21 -35.95
N ARG A 9 27.16 -0.75 -37.15
CA ARG A 9 27.13 -1.55 -38.35
C ARG A 9 28.13 -2.73 -38.35
N SER A 10 29.29 -2.59 -37.70
CA SER A 10 30.26 -3.67 -37.57
C SER A 10 29.81 -4.76 -36.56
N GLN A 11 28.81 -4.51 -35.77
CA GLN A 11 28.26 -5.46 -34.80
C GLN A 11 26.82 -5.91 -35.12
N ILE A 12 26.36 -5.63 -36.35
CA ILE A 12 24.94 -5.83 -36.72
C ILE A 12 24.52 -7.30 -36.61
N ASP A 13 25.42 -8.24 -36.90
CA ASP A 13 25.14 -9.67 -36.81
C ASP A 13 25.05 -10.14 -35.35
N THR A 14 25.85 -9.57 -34.46
CA THR A 14 25.75 -9.82 -33.01
C THR A 14 24.46 -9.21 -32.47
N LEU A 15 24.09 -8.01 -32.91
CA LEU A 15 22.84 -7.35 -32.52
C LEU A 15 21.61 -8.10 -33.06
N ARG A 16 21.66 -8.64 -34.30
CA ARG A 16 20.63 -9.51 -34.84
C ARG A 16 20.51 -10.84 -34.12
N ALA A 17 21.64 -11.44 -33.73
CA ALA A 17 21.65 -12.68 -32.96
C ALA A 17 21.04 -12.46 -31.53
N ILE A 18 21.26 -11.30 -30.94
CA ILE A 18 20.63 -10.89 -29.68
C ILE A 18 19.14 -10.56 -29.91
N GLY A 19 18.84 -9.77 -30.96
CA GLY A 19 17.46 -9.37 -31.31
C GLY A 19 16.58 -10.53 -31.75
N GLY A 20 17.15 -11.54 -32.44
CA GLY A 20 16.44 -12.76 -32.82
C GLY A 20 16.08 -13.70 -31.69
N ARG A 21 16.61 -13.45 -30.49
CA ARG A 21 16.20 -14.15 -29.25
C ARG A 21 14.98 -13.51 -28.57
N PHE A 22 14.62 -12.31 -29.00
CA PHE A 22 13.39 -11.64 -28.56
C PHE A 22 12.36 -11.83 -29.66
N SER A 23 11.46 -12.81 -29.50
CA SER A 23 10.29 -12.93 -30.36
C SER A 23 9.43 -11.66 -30.21
N PRO A 24 8.84 -11.12 -31.30
CA PRO A 24 7.88 -10.02 -31.22
C PRO A 24 6.72 -10.28 -30.23
N ASP A 25 6.38 -11.55 -30.01
CA ASP A 25 5.40 -11.96 -28.99
C ASP A 25 5.93 -11.86 -27.54
N ASP A 26 7.24 -11.83 -27.34
CA ASP A 26 7.86 -11.60 -26.02
C ASP A 26 7.93 -10.10 -25.65
N SER A 27 7.70 -9.21 -26.64
CA SER A 27 7.73 -7.77 -26.45
C SER A 27 6.47 -7.21 -25.77
N ILE A 28 5.42 -8.02 -25.68
CA ILE A 28 4.30 -7.77 -24.76
C ILE A 28 4.57 -8.54 -23.46
N VAL A 29 5.70 -8.31 -22.83
CA VAL A 29 5.72 -8.35 -21.39
C VAL A 29 4.86 -7.16 -20.97
N SER A 30 3.54 -7.39 -20.87
CA SER A 30 2.71 -6.54 -20.06
C SER A 30 3.48 -6.38 -18.77
N ARG A 31 3.96 -5.17 -18.46
CA ARG A 31 4.52 -4.86 -17.16
C ARG A 31 3.56 -5.52 -16.19
N PRO A 32 3.98 -6.41 -15.29
CA PRO A 32 3.03 -7.05 -14.40
C PRO A 32 2.27 -5.91 -13.76
N THR A 33 1.00 -5.78 -14.12
CA THR A 33 0.13 -4.78 -13.54
C THR A 33 0.18 -5.10 -12.06
N PRO A 34 0.70 -4.22 -11.19
CA PRO A 34 0.85 -4.55 -9.80
C PRO A 34 -0.51 -5.04 -9.32
N PRO A 35 -0.58 -6.19 -8.64
CA PRO A 35 -1.86 -6.69 -8.18
C PRO A 35 -2.51 -5.62 -7.33
N PHE A 36 -3.83 -5.44 -7.47
CA PHE A 36 -4.65 -4.43 -6.81
C PHE A 36 -4.44 -4.34 -5.28
N PHE A 37 -3.83 -5.36 -4.69
CA PHE A 37 -3.53 -5.50 -3.27
C PHE A 37 -2.39 -4.64 -2.75
N TYR A 38 -1.73 -3.87 -3.60
CA TYR A 38 -0.66 -2.96 -3.16
C TYR A 38 -1.15 -1.82 -2.27
N MET A 39 -2.45 -1.52 -2.23
CA MET A 39 -3.00 -0.56 -1.28
C MET A 39 -2.78 -0.96 0.20
N HIS A 40 -2.59 -2.25 0.46
CA HIS A 40 -2.48 -2.80 1.80
C HIS A 40 -1.14 -3.49 2.08
N ARG A 41 -0.12 -3.26 1.24
CA ARG A 41 1.19 -3.88 1.46
C ARG A 41 2.12 -2.96 2.21
N PRO A 42 2.56 -3.36 3.41
CA PRO A 42 3.70 -2.72 4.08
C PRO A 42 5.02 -2.86 3.29
N GLY A 43 5.04 -3.62 2.20
CA GLY A 43 6.26 -4.12 1.58
C GLY A 43 6.79 -3.41 0.34
N ASN A 44 6.09 -2.43 -0.23
CA ASN A 44 6.58 -1.80 -1.46
C ASN A 44 7.79 -0.87 -1.26
N ILE A 45 7.99 -0.39 -0.04
CA ILE A 45 9.14 0.45 0.31
C ILE A 45 10.38 -0.40 0.63
N GLU A 46 10.19 -1.66 0.98
CA GLU A 46 11.27 -2.60 1.32
C GLU A 46 12.22 -2.88 0.16
N ALA A 47 11.74 -2.85 -1.08
CA ALA A 47 12.56 -3.07 -2.27
C ALA A 47 13.60 -1.95 -2.54
N ARG A 48 13.50 -0.78 -1.88
CA ARG A 48 14.42 0.35 -2.09
C ARG A 48 15.79 0.18 -1.41
N TYR A 49 15.85 -0.57 -0.30
CA TYR A 49 17.03 -0.62 0.55
C TYR A 49 17.62 -2.02 0.79
N ALA A 50 16.90 -3.06 0.39
CA ALA A 50 17.38 -4.43 0.58
C ALA A 50 18.05 -4.93 -0.69
N GLY A 51 19.28 -5.38 -0.58
CA GLY A 51 19.88 -6.23 -1.60
C GLY A 51 19.00 -7.46 -1.82
N SER A 52 18.53 -7.69 -3.04
CA SER A 52 17.72 -8.87 -3.36
C SER A 52 18.49 -9.82 -4.26
N LEU A 53 18.49 -11.11 -3.89
CA LEU A 53 18.93 -12.18 -4.77
C LEU A 53 17.72 -12.74 -5.50
N LYS A 54 17.70 -12.63 -6.82
CA LYS A 54 16.66 -13.21 -7.68
C LYS A 54 17.19 -14.51 -8.29
N ILE A 55 16.55 -15.62 -7.96
CA ILE A 55 16.83 -16.93 -8.53
C ILE A 55 15.73 -17.26 -9.54
N LEU A 56 16.12 -17.43 -10.80
CA LEU A 56 15.21 -17.87 -11.87
C LEU A 56 15.18 -19.40 -11.89
N ILE A 57 13.98 -19.97 -11.84
CA ILE A 57 13.78 -21.41 -11.89
C ILE A 57 13.11 -21.76 -13.23
N GLY A 58 13.80 -22.52 -14.07
CA GLY A 58 13.31 -22.99 -15.40
C GLY A 58 13.79 -22.16 -16.59
N ASP A 59 13.47 -22.61 -17.79
CA ASP A 59 13.96 -22.06 -19.08
C ASP A 59 13.32 -20.72 -19.47
N ALA A 60 12.45 -20.16 -18.66
CA ALA A 60 11.77 -18.91 -18.95
C ALA A 60 11.68 -18.01 -17.69
N PRO A 61 11.71 -16.68 -17.84
CA PRO A 61 11.69 -15.72 -16.73
C PRO A 61 10.32 -15.61 -16.02
N ARG A 62 9.60 -16.70 -15.91
CA ARG A 62 8.18 -16.77 -15.50
C ARG A 62 7.97 -17.26 -14.08
N ASN A 63 8.87 -18.14 -13.66
CA ASN A 63 8.90 -18.62 -12.29
C ASN A 63 10.13 -18.03 -11.62
N SER A 64 9.94 -17.42 -10.48
CA SER A 64 11.05 -16.79 -9.77
C SER A 64 10.92 -16.96 -8.27
N ILE A 65 12.05 -17.06 -7.61
CA ILE A 65 12.19 -16.94 -6.17
C ILE A 65 13.04 -15.70 -5.92
N ASN A 66 12.54 -14.80 -5.11
CA ASN A 66 13.24 -13.60 -4.70
C ASN A 66 13.53 -13.71 -3.20
N LEU A 67 14.76 -13.39 -2.81
CA LEU A 67 15.17 -13.29 -1.41
C LEU A 67 15.52 -11.84 -1.14
N GLY A 68 15.06 -11.31 -0.01
CA GLY A 68 15.32 -9.94 0.41
C GLY A 68 15.70 -9.89 1.88
N LEU A 69 16.59 -8.97 2.23
CA LEU A 69 16.92 -8.61 3.59
C LEU A 69 16.56 -7.15 3.80
N ARG A 70 15.93 -6.86 4.93
CA ARG A 70 15.62 -5.50 5.36
C ARG A 70 16.26 -5.24 6.70
N PHE A 71 16.81 -4.03 6.85
CA PHE A 71 17.29 -3.50 8.12
C PHE A 71 16.71 -2.11 8.32
N ASP A 72 16.06 -1.90 9.44
CA ASP A 72 15.59 -0.58 9.86
C ASP A 72 15.60 -0.45 11.39
N ASN A 73 15.34 0.75 11.88
CA ASN A 73 15.37 1.06 13.31
C ASN A 73 14.13 0.58 14.09
N GLU A 74 13.05 0.17 13.41
CA GLU A 74 11.83 -0.32 14.06
C GLU A 74 11.81 -1.84 14.21
N GLU A 75 12.29 -2.56 13.17
CA GLU A 75 12.27 -4.02 13.12
C GLU A 75 13.62 -4.68 13.34
N LEU A 76 14.72 -3.88 13.28
CA LEU A 76 16.11 -4.33 13.29
C LEU A 76 16.46 -5.13 12.05
N ALA A 77 15.89 -6.31 11.84
CA ALA A 77 16.12 -7.16 10.68
C ALA A 77 14.85 -7.92 10.28
N ALA A 78 14.63 -8.06 8.98
CA ALA A 78 13.60 -8.92 8.41
C ALA A 78 14.13 -9.67 7.18
N LEU A 79 13.72 -10.93 7.03
CA LEU A 79 14.00 -11.78 5.88
C LEU A 79 12.73 -11.93 5.06
N LEU A 80 12.83 -11.70 3.75
CA LEU A 80 11.72 -11.80 2.80
C LEU A 80 11.98 -12.92 1.79
N PHE A 81 11.00 -13.78 1.60
CA PHE A 81 10.92 -14.75 0.52
C PHE A 81 9.71 -14.44 -0.36
N ASN A 82 9.89 -14.39 -1.66
CA ASN A 82 8.80 -14.25 -2.60
C ASN A 82 8.95 -15.24 -3.74
N GLY A 83 7.96 -16.11 -3.92
CA GLY A 83 7.85 -17.07 -5.00
C GLY A 83 6.73 -16.67 -5.97
N GLN A 84 7.04 -16.66 -7.26
CA GLN A 84 6.06 -16.42 -8.31
C GLN A 84 6.07 -17.57 -9.30
N MET A 85 4.89 -18.12 -9.59
CA MET A 85 4.71 -19.23 -10.53
C MET A 85 3.58 -18.96 -11.49
N GLN A 86 3.81 -19.31 -12.76
CA GLN A 86 2.79 -19.30 -13.82
C GLN A 86 2.56 -20.73 -14.29
N LEU A 87 1.31 -21.19 -14.19
CA LEU A 87 0.94 -22.56 -14.51
C LEU A 87 -0.05 -22.61 -15.69
N GLY A 88 -0.17 -23.80 -16.29
CA GLY A 88 -1.08 -24.10 -17.38
C GLY A 88 -0.50 -23.82 -18.77
N LYS A 89 -1.02 -24.51 -19.80
CA LYS A 89 -0.59 -24.37 -21.20
C LYS A 89 -0.77 -22.94 -21.73
N LYS A 90 -1.86 -22.27 -21.35
CA LYS A 90 -2.16 -20.88 -21.71
C LYS A 90 -1.61 -19.87 -20.71
N ARG A 91 -0.92 -20.34 -19.64
CA ARG A 91 -0.33 -19.49 -18.58
C ARG A 91 -1.32 -18.52 -17.94
N ASN A 92 -2.53 -18.97 -17.78
CA ASN A 92 -3.61 -18.18 -17.21
C ASN A 92 -3.72 -18.31 -15.67
N HIS A 93 -2.89 -19.16 -15.05
CA HIS A 93 -2.84 -19.36 -13.62
C HIS A 93 -1.57 -18.71 -13.06
N HIS A 94 -1.72 -17.78 -12.13
CA HIS A 94 -0.62 -17.11 -11.46
C HIS A 94 -0.72 -17.33 -9.95
N ILE A 95 0.35 -17.86 -9.37
CA ILE A 95 0.48 -18.05 -7.93
C ILE A 95 1.60 -17.14 -7.44
N ASN A 96 1.33 -16.40 -6.39
CA ASN A 96 2.31 -15.57 -5.70
C ASN A 96 2.29 -15.94 -4.21
N LEU A 97 3.46 -16.34 -3.69
CA LEU A 97 3.67 -16.65 -2.29
C LEU A 97 4.69 -15.69 -1.72
N THR A 98 4.38 -15.05 -0.61
CA THR A 98 5.32 -14.17 0.09
C THR A 98 5.38 -14.57 1.56
N LEU A 99 6.56 -14.73 2.10
CA LEU A 99 6.82 -14.96 3.52
C LEU A 99 7.80 -13.91 4.01
N ARG A 100 7.47 -13.26 5.10
CA ARG A 100 8.33 -12.33 5.81
C ARG A 100 8.53 -12.82 7.24
N LEU A 101 9.79 -12.90 7.65
CA LEU A 101 10.22 -13.25 8.99
C LEU A 101 10.94 -12.08 9.61
N GLY A 102 10.45 -11.58 10.72
CA GLY A 102 10.97 -10.42 11.46
C GLY A 102 10.07 -10.12 12.64
N LYS A 103 10.21 -8.95 13.24
CA LYS A 103 9.31 -8.47 14.32
C LYS A 103 7.84 -8.46 13.85
N GLN A 104 7.62 -8.06 12.60
CA GLN A 104 6.35 -8.25 11.90
C GLN A 104 6.48 -9.45 10.98
N THR A 105 5.82 -10.54 11.32
CA THR A 105 5.81 -11.75 10.51
C THR A 105 4.53 -11.80 9.68
N TYR A 106 4.64 -12.05 8.37
CA TYR A 106 3.49 -12.37 7.57
C TYR A 106 3.75 -13.46 6.54
N GLY A 107 2.69 -14.21 6.22
CA GLY A 107 2.60 -15.12 5.09
C GLY A 107 1.43 -14.71 4.20
N ASP A 108 1.66 -14.66 2.89
CA ASP A 108 0.71 -14.16 1.90
C ASP A 108 0.69 -15.13 0.71
N ALA A 109 -0.46 -15.64 0.34
CA ALA A 109 -0.66 -16.53 -0.79
C ALA A 109 -1.79 -15.98 -1.67
N HIS A 110 -1.47 -15.68 -2.93
CA HIS A 110 -2.44 -15.22 -3.92
C HIS A 110 -2.46 -16.13 -5.13
N TYR A 111 -3.65 -16.44 -5.57
CA TYR A 111 -3.93 -17.13 -6.82
C TYR A 111 -4.78 -16.24 -7.71
N ASN A 112 -4.31 -16.02 -8.95
CA ASN A 112 -5.00 -15.26 -9.98
C ASN A 112 -5.24 -16.16 -11.18
N LEU A 113 -6.49 -16.27 -11.60
CA LEU A 113 -6.92 -16.95 -12.82
C LEU A 113 -7.31 -15.91 -13.85
N ASN A 114 -6.55 -15.84 -14.95
CA ASN A 114 -6.91 -15.01 -16.09
C ASN A 114 -8.02 -15.71 -16.90
N LEU A 115 -9.20 -15.09 -16.92
CA LEU A 115 -10.39 -15.58 -17.61
C LEU A 115 -10.46 -15.10 -19.07
N GLY A 116 -9.49 -14.29 -19.51
CA GLY A 116 -9.49 -13.64 -20.81
C GLY A 116 -10.28 -12.32 -20.82
N ARG A 117 -10.12 -11.55 -21.90
CA ARG A 117 -10.77 -10.23 -22.07
C ARG A 117 -10.57 -9.30 -20.86
N GLU A 118 -9.36 -9.34 -20.28
CA GLU A 118 -8.95 -8.51 -19.14
C GLU A 118 -9.72 -8.80 -17.81
N TRP A 119 -10.44 -9.93 -17.73
CA TRP A 119 -11.05 -10.42 -16.53
C TRP A 119 -10.12 -11.36 -15.77
N ASN A 120 -10.02 -11.17 -14.47
CA ASN A 120 -9.28 -12.04 -13.57
C ASN A 120 -10.16 -12.42 -12.36
N LEU A 121 -10.13 -13.68 -11.99
CA LEU A 121 -10.58 -14.15 -10.69
C LEU A 121 -9.36 -14.18 -9.77
N THR A 122 -9.45 -13.51 -8.65
CA THR A 122 -8.41 -13.48 -7.63
C THR A 122 -8.94 -14.10 -6.34
N THR A 123 -8.16 -14.97 -5.74
CA THR A 123 -8.36 -15.42 -4.37
C THR A 123 -7.05 -15.30 -3.62
N GLY A 124 -7.11 -14.95 -2.35
CA GLY A 124 -5.92 -14.76 -1.54
C GLY A 124 -6.17 -15.03 -0.07
N TYR A 125 -5.10 -15.40 0.60
CA TYR A 125 -5.07 -15.52 2.04
C TYR A 125 -3.79 -14.90 2.58
N ARG A 126 -3.92 -14.13 3.66
CA ARG A 126 -2.79 -13.54 4.39
C ARG A 126 -2.93 -13.77 5.88
N TYR A 127 -1.85 -14.16 6.48
CA TYR A 127 -1.65 -14.13 7.92
C TYR A 127 -0.62 -13.08 8.28
N THR A 128 -0.89 -12.27 9.30
CA THR A 128 0.04 -11.26 9.80
C THR A 128 0.06 -11.29 11.32
N TYR A 129 1.26 -11.28 11.91
CA TYR A 129 1.47 -10.98 13.32
C TYR A 129 2.00 -9.56 13.44
N ASN A 130 1.35 -8.75 14.26
CA ASN A 130 1.75 -7.37 14.54
C ASN A 130 1.97 -7.18 16.04
N ASP A 131 3.00 -6.42 16.38
CA ASP A 131 3.32 -5.97 17.73
C ASP A 131 3.87 -4.54 17.62
N PHE A 132 3.13 -3.58 18.15
CA PHE A 132 3.50 -2.18 18.10
C PHE A 132 2.95 -1.36 19.27
N ASN A 133 3.51 -0.16 19.45
CA ASN A 133 3.10 0.76 20.49
C ASN A 133 2.14 1.80 19.93
N ILE A 134 1.15 2.16 20.75
CA ILE A 134 0.22 3.27 20.49
C ILE A 134 0.68 4.45 21.34
N TYR A 135 0.60 5.63 20.73
CA TYR A 135 1.02 6.89 21.31
C TYR A 135 -0.18 7.83 21.38
N GLU A 136 -0.18 8.69 22.40
CA GLU A 136 -1.11 9.80 22.56
C GLU A 136 -0.31 11.03 22.97
N LYS A 137 -0.46 12.13 22.22
CA LYS A 137 0.29 13.39 22.45
C LYS A 137 1.81 13.20 22.54
N GLY A 138 2.35 12.28 21.74
CA GLY A 138 3.79 11.98 21.73
C GLY A 138 4.26 11.00 22.81
N GLU A 139 3.42 10.62 23.78
CA GLU A 139 3.75 9.65 24.84
C GLU A 139 3.20 8.26 24.50
N ARG A 140 3.98 7.22 24.77
CA ARG A 140 3.53 5.84 24.63
C ARG A 140 2.45 5.55 25.67
N THR A 141 1.25 5.21 25.25
CA THR A 141 0.10 4.90 26.09
C THR A 141 -0.01 3.42 26.37
N TYR A 142 0.00 2.60 25.32
CA TYR A 142 -0.05 1.14 25.46
C TYR A 142 0.61 0.43 24.27
N GLY A 143 0.90 -0.86 24.43
CA GLY A 143 1.31 -1.77 23.36
C GLY A 143 0.19 -2.71 23.01
N ILE A 144 0.05 -3.02 21.75
CA ILE A 144 -0.93 -3.98 21.24
C ILE A 144 -0.23 -5.04 20.38
N SER A 145 -0.57 -6.30 20.63
CA SER A 145 -0.18 -7.39 19.74
C SER A 145 -1.42 -8.13 19.25
N PHE A 146 -1.43 -8.52 17.98
CA PHE A 146 -2.54 -9.28 17.41
C PHE A 146 -2.12 -10.11 16.21
N ASN A 147 -2.87 -11.19 15.99
CA ASN A 147 -2.84 -11.96 14.77
C ASN A 147 -3.99 -11.53 13.86
N HIS A 148 -3.71 -11.31 12.60
CA HIS A 148 -4.68 -10.95 11.60
C HIS A 148 -4.72 -12.00 10.48
N HIS A 149 -5.88 -12.60 10.28
CA HIS A 149 -6.19 -13.49 9.16
C HIS A 149 -7.05 -12.74 8.15
N PHE A 150 -6.62 -12.70 6.94
CA PHE A 150 -7.29 -12.01 5.83
C PHE A 150 -7.48 -13.00 4.69
N GLY A 151 -8.71 -13.23 4.30
CA GLY A 151 -9.09 -14.04 3.14
C GLY A 151 -9.90 -13.21 2.16
N GLU A 152 -9.68 -13.41 0.86
CA GLU A 152 -10.43 -12.68 -0.15
C GLU A 152 -10.75 -13.52 -1.38
N VAL A 153 -11.84 -13.15 -2.03
CA VAL A 153 -12.21 -13.62 -3.37
C VAL A 153 -12.82 -12.46 -4.13
N GLY A 154 -12.42 -12.29 -5.39
CA GLY A 154 -12.97 -11.18 -6.19
C GLY A 154 -12.70 -11.32 -7.67
N PHE A 155 -13.56 -10.67 -8.44
CA PHE A 155 -13.40 -10.50 -9.87
C PHE A 155 -12.81 -9.12 -10.16
N THR A 156 -11.78 -9.09 -10.98
CA THR A 156 -11.09 -7.86 -11.39
C THR A 156 -11.23 -7.70 -12.89
N LYS A 157 -11.65 -6.54 -13.33
CA LYS A 157 -11.62 -6.09 -14.73
C LYS A 157 -10.57 -5.00 -14.88
N SER A 158 -9.70 -5.12 -15.86
CA SER A 158 -8.67 -4.12 -16.17
C SER A 158 -8.87 -3.53 -17.55
N TRP A 159 -8.70 -2.21 -17.69
CA TRP A 159 -8.73 -1.48 -18.98
C TRP A 159 -7.54 -0.52 -19.00
N LYS A 160 -6.50 -0.84 -19.70
CA LYS A 160 -5.30 0.00 -19.75
C LYS A 160 -4.83 0.41 -18.33
N ASN A 161 -5.15 1.65 -17.94
CA ASN A 161 -4.77 2.26 -16.67
C ASN A 161 -5.86 2.20 -15.60
N VAL A 162 -7.03 1.62 -15.93
CA VAL A 162 -8.19 1.54 -15.03
C VAL A 162 -8.38 0.11 -14.55
N ARG A 163 -8.73 -0.06 -13.30
CA ARG A 163 -9.03 -1.35 -12.69
C ARG A 163 -10.25 -1.24 -11.79
N LEU A 164 -11.17 -2.17 -11.95
CA LEU A 164 -12.33 -2.36 -11.10
C LEU A 164 -12.29 -3.75 -10.50
N LYS A 165 -12.42 -3.86 -9.19
CA LYS A 165 -12.53 -5.13 -8.45
C LYS A 165 -13.85 -5.14 -7.68
N LEU A 166 -14.56 -6.26 -7.76
CA LEU A 166 -15.74 -6.58 -6.97
C LEU A 166 -15.45 -7.87 -6.20
N GLY A 167 -15.73 -7.92 -4.90
CA GLY A 167 -15.41 -9.12 -4.15
C GLY A 167 -15.86 -9.12 -2.71
N GLY A 168 -15.54 -10.24 -2.06
CA GLY A 168 -15.73 -10.47 -0.64
C GLY A 168 -14.40 -10.64 0.08
N ILE A 169 -14.37 -10.19 1.32
CA ILE A 169 -13.22 -10.27 2.23
C ILE A 169 -13.70 -10.84 3.55
N TYR A 170 -12.96 -11.81 4.07
CA TYR A 170 -13.07 -12.28 5.45
C TYR A 170 -11.87 -11.77 6.24
N GLN A 171 -12.12 -11.20 7.41
CA GLN A 171 -11.08 -10.73 8.32
C GLN A 171 -11.33 -11.24 9.73
N LEU A 172 -10.25 -11.65 10.39
CA LEU A 172 -10.25 -12.09 11.78
C LEU A 172 -9.04 -11.50 12.47
N TYR A 173 -9.29 -10.72 13.50
CA TYR A 173 -8.29 -10.17 14.41
C TYR A 173 -8.39 -10.89 15.75
N ASN A 174 -7.29 -11.48 16.21
CA ASN A 174 -7.15 -12.08 17.53
C ASN A 174 -6.13 -11.25 18.30
N TYR A 175 -6.57 -10.51 19.30
CA TYR A 175 -5.72 -9.69 20.15
C TYR A 175 -5.04 -10.53 21.20
N GLY A 176 -3.71 -10.45 21.28
CA GLY A 176 -2.90 -11.26 22.20
C GLY A 176 -2.66 -10.57 23.52
N SER A 177 -2.37 -9.27 23.49
CA SER A 177 -2.12 -8.48 24.69
C SER A 177 -2.35 -6.99 24.45
N PHE A 178 -2.85 -6.34 25.49
CA PHE A 178 -2.87 -4.90 25.63
C PHE A 178 -2.04 -4.55 26.86
N LEU A 179 -0.85 -4.00 26.67
CA LEU A 179 0.04 -3.59 27.76
C LEU A 179 -0.13 -2.09 28.01
N TYR A 180 -0.80 -1.74 29.08
CA TYR A 180 -1.00 -0.35 29.49
C TYR A 180 0.20 0.17 30.28
N ARG A 181 0.52 1.45 30.13
CA ARG A 181 1.56 2.13 30.90
C ARG A 181 1.10 2.49 32.33
N PHE A 182 -0.22 2.65 32.52
CA PHE A 182 -0.84 3.00 33.80
C PHE A 182 -1.90 1.95 34.16
N GLU A 183 -1.90 1.50 35.40
CA GLU A 183 -2.79 0.45 35.93
C GLU A 183 -4.29 0.83 35.99
N ASP A 184 -4.63 2.14 35.88
CA ASP A 184 -6.00 2.64 36.00
C ASP A 184 -6.83 2.56 34.68
N SER A 185 -6.27 2.11 33.58
CA SER A 185 -7.01 1.92 32.32
C SER A 185 -7.64 0.53 32.32
N SER A 186 -8.95 0.45 32.43
CA SER A 186 -9.66 -0.82 32.27
C SER A 186 -9.34 -1.46 30.91
N PRO A 187 -8.85 -2.70 30.88
CA PRO A 187 -8.59 -3.36 29.60
C PRO A 187 -9.90 -3.42 28.82
N THR A 188 -9.86 -3.08 27.55
CA THR A 188 -10.94 -3.39 26.64
C THR A 188 -11.05 -4.92 26.60
N ASP A 189 -12.19 -5.48 26.98
CA ASP A 189 -12.46 -6.94 26.95
C ASP A 189 -12.51 -7.53 25.51
N ILE A 190 -12.04 -6.76 24.53
CA ILE A 190 -12.05 -7.17 23.12
C ILE A 190 -10.88 -8.12 22.87
N THR A 191 -11.17 -9.40 22.88
CA THR A 191 -10.19 -10.45 22.55
C THR A 191 -10.18 -10.81 21.07
N LYS A 192 -11.27 -10.52 20.35
CA LYS A 192 -11.45 -10.96 18.97
C LYS A 192 -12.43 -10.07 18.21
N GLU A 193 -12.09 -9.74 16.97
CA GLU A 193 -13.00 -9.11 16.00
C GLU A 193 -12.98 -9.91 14.71
N SER A 194 -14.15 -10.14 14.11
CA SER A 194 -14.25 -10.81 12.81
C SER A 194 -15.33 -10.18 11.93
N TYR A 195 -15.03 -10.10 10.63
CA TYR A 195 -15.85 -9.39 9.65
C TYR A 195 -15.95 -10.16 8.35
N LEU A 196 -17.14 -10.12 7.76
CA LEU A 196 -17.34 -10.46 6.36
C LEU A 196 -17.68 -9.16 5.61
N LYS A 197 -16.88 -8.81 4.63
CA LYS A 197 -17.00 -7.54 3.88
C LYS A 197 -17.30 -7.82 2.43
N PHE A 198 -18.20 -7.06 1.84
CA PHE A 198 -18.51 -7.08 0.42
C PHE A 198 -18.34 -5.68 -0.15
N GLY A 199 -17.68 -5.57 -1.27
CA GLY A 199 -17.45 -4.23 -1.80
C GLY A 199 -16.73 -4.17 -3.14
N THR A 200 -16.32 -2.95 -3.44
CA THR A 200 -15.67 -2.60 -4.70
C THR A 200 -14.42 -1.77 -4.44
N GLN A 201 -13.45 -1.96 -5.32
CA GLN A 201 -12.27 -1.12 -5.43
C GLN A 201 -12.16 -0.64 -6.88
N TYR A 202 -11.90 0.65 -7.03
CA TYR A 202 -11.67 1.30 -8.32
C TYR A 202 -10.31 1.98 -8.28
N ALA A 203 -9.47 1.71 -9.27
CA ALA A 203 -8.15 2.32 -9.37
C ALA A 203 -7.86 2.82 -10.78
N VAL A 204 -7.24 3.97 -10.85
CA VAL A 204 -6.66 4.54 -12.07
C VAL A 204 -5.22 4.88 -11.78
N ASN A 205 -4.29 4.45 -12.66
CA ASN A 205 -2.90 4.83 -12.51
C ASN A 205 -2.31 5.20 -13.87
N THR A 206 -1.94 6.48 -14.01
CA THR A 206 -1.31 7.05 -15.20
C THR A 206 0.09 7.58 -14.91
N LEU A 207 0.63 7.33 -13.71
CA LEU A 207 1.98 7.73 -13.35
C LEU A 207 3.01 7.07 -14.27
N ASP A 208 3.99 7.84 -14.71
CA ASP A 208 5.06 7.39 -15.60
C ASP A 208 6.12 6.53 -14.90
N ASP A 209 6.28 6.67 -13.58
CA ASP A 209 7.20 5.88 -12.75
C ASP A 209 6.54 5.64 -11.37
N ILE A 210 6.76 4.46 -10.79
CA ILE A 210 6.16 4.08 -9.50
C ILE A 210 6.86 4.79 -8.33
N TYR A 211 8.17 4.97 -8.43
CA TYR A 211 9.00 5.50 -7.33
C TYR A 211 9.34 6.97 -7.48
N PHE A 212 9.60 7.39 -8.70
CA PHE A 212 10.00 8.77 -9.02
C PHE A 212 9.10 9.34 -10.12
N PRO A 213 7.78 9.41 -9.90
CA PRO A 213 6.87 9.92 -10.92
C PRO A 213 7.21 11.35 -11.26
N THR A 214 7.13 11.66 -12.56
CA THR A 214 7.33 13.02 -13.07
C THR A 214 6.06 13.60 -13.68
N LYS A 215 5.13 12.73 -14.08
CA LYS A 215 3.84 13.11 -14.65
C LYS A 215 2.79 12.04 -14.43
N GLY A 216 1.53 12.45 -14.53
CA GLY A 216 0.38 11.56 -14.38
C GLY A 216 -0.27 11.65 -13.01
N ALA A 217 -1.23 10.78 -12.79
CA ALA A 217 -1.97 10.71 -11.54
C ALA A 217 -2.36 9.28 -11.20
N GLU A 218 -2.56 9.04 -9.92
CA GLU A 218 -3.12 7.82 -9.37
C GLU A 218 -4.36 8.17 -8.56
N LEU A 219 -5.41 7.37 -8.71
CA LEU A 219 -6.63 7.43 -7.92
C LEU A 219 -7.01 6.03 -7.51
N ASP A 220 -7.19 5.83 -6.21
CA ASP A 220 -7.73 4.61 -5.63
C ASP A 220 -8.95 4.95 -4.79
N MET A 221 -10.03 4.23 -5.02
CA MET A 221 -11.27 4.34 -4.27
C MET A 221 -11.71 2.98 -3.80
N GLU A 222 -12.20 2.88 -2.58
CA GLU A 222 -12.75 1.66 -2.03
C GLU A 222 -14.03 1.91 -1.26
N TYR A 223 -14.92 0.94 -1.31
CA TYR A 223 -16.15 0.92 -0.53
C TYR A 223 -16.47 -0.50 -0.13
N TYR A 224 -16.79 -0.71 1.15
CA TYR A 224 -17.21 -1.98 1.68
C TYR A 224 -18.40 -1.84 2.62
N TYR A 225 -19.32 -2.78 2.48
CA TYR A 225 -20.32 -3.11 3.48
C TYR A 225 -19.76 -4.25 4.34
N ALA A 226 -19.65 -4.02 5.64
CA ALA A 226 -19.03 -4.92 6.60
C ALA A 226 -20.07 -5.48 7.57
N ILE A 227 -20.06 -6.79 7.75
CA ILE A 227 -20.92 -7.54 8.65
C ILE A 227 -20.03 -8.11 9.76
N PRO A 228 -20.09 -7.58 10.99
CA PRO A 228 -19.42 -8.17 12.12
C PRO A 228 -20.02 -9.54 12.46
N LEU A 229 -19.16 -10.54 12.70
CA LEU A 229 -19.60 -11.90 13.03
C LEU A 229 -19.77 -12.12 14.55
N ASN A 230 -19.60 -11.09 15.35
CA ASN A 230 -19.80 -11.06 16.81
C ASN A 230 -21.18 -10.55 17.25
N GLY A 231 -22.11 -10.34 16.31
CA GLY A 231 -23.47 -9.85 16.59
C GLY A 231 -23.64 -8.34 16.60
N ASN A 232 -22.56 -7.55 16.41
CA ASN A 232 -22.66 -6.10 16.24
C ASN A 232 -23.37 -5.71 14.95
N LYS A 233 -23.86 -4.46 14.86
CA LYS A 233 -24.53 -3.95 13.66
C LYS A 233 -23.54 -3.85 12.49
N ALA A 234 -24.03 -4.17 11.30
CA ALA A 234 -23.29 -3.97 10.07
C ALA A 234 -23.01 -2.48 9.84
N PHE A 235 -21.91 -2.19 9.15
CA PHE A 235 -21.40 -0.85 8.92
C PHE A 235 -20.78 -0.69 7.53
N HIS A 236 -20.52 0.55 7.16
CA HIS A 236 -19.89 0.89 5.89
C HIS A 236 -18.51 1.49 6.11
N THR A 237 -17.58 1.14 5.22
CA THR A 237 -16.27 1.79 5.13
C THR A 237 -16.07 2.33 3.72
N ALA A 238 -15.50 3.51 3.60
CA ALA A 238 -15.11 4.10 2.33
C ALA A 238 -13.71 4.72 2.44
N GLY A 239 -12.97 4.66 1.35
CA GLY A 239 -11.64 5.25 1.26
C GLY A 239 -11.39 5.85 -0.12
N ILE A 240 -10.64 6.94 -0.15
CA ILE A 240 -10.12 7.56 -1.35
C ILE A 240 -8.64 7.90 -1.14
N HIS A 241 -7.83 7.64 -2.15
CA HIS A 241 -6.47 8.09 -2.26
C HIS A 241 -6.25 8.65 -3.66
N TRP A 242 -5.78 9.87 -3.73
CA TRP A 242 -5.40 10.52 -4.97
C TRP A 242 -4.03 11.16 -4.82
N ASN A 243 -3.17 10.95 -5.80
CA ASN A 243 -1.93 11.68 -5.93
C ASN A 243 -1.67 12.02 -7.40
N ALA A 244 -0.90 13.05 -7.65
CA ALA A 244 -0.49 13.43 -9.00
C ALA A 244 0.96 13.93 -9.00
N ALA A 245 1.61 13.89 -10.16
CA ALA A 245 2.94 14.40 -10.36
C ALA A 245 2.96 15.40 -11.53
N PHE A 246 3.53 16.58 -11.27
CA PHE A 246 3.68 17.67 -12.23
C PHE A 246 5.13 18.14 -12.25
N SER A 247 5.88 17.80 -13.29
CA SER A 247 7.25 18.32 -13.46
C SER A 247 7.24 19.63 -14.21
N PHE A 248 7.76 20.67 -13.59
CA PHE A 248 7.94 21.99 -14.21
C PHE A 248 9.20 22.02 -15.07
N ASN A 249 10.18 21.18 -14.73
CA ASN A 249 11.40 20.99 -15.50
C ASN A 249 12.00 19.61 -15.20
N SER A 250 13.16 19.27 -15.79
CA SER A 250 13.83 17.98 -15.61
C SER A 250 14.33 17.70 -14.19
N ARG A 251 14.26 18.67 -13.27
CA ARG A 251 14.79 18.57 -11.92
C ARG A 251 13.75 18.79 -10.83
N PHE A 252 12.66 19.50 -11.12
CA PHE A 252 11.67 19.86 -10.11
C PHE A 252 10.30 19.28 -10.43
N THR A 253 9.73 18.54 -9.46
CA THR A 253 8.41 17.91 -9.53
C THR A 253 7.59 18.26 -8.30
N LEU A 254 6.36 18.70 -8.51
CA LEU A 254 5.37 18.93 -7.48
C LEU A 254 4.37 17.79 -7.46
N MET A 255 4.09 17.27 -6.26
CA MET A 255 3.20 16.10 -6.08
C MET A 255 2.15 16.41 -5.01
N PRO A 256 0.99 16.93 -5.39
CA PRO A 256 -0.17 17.03 -4.49
C PRO A 256 -0.76 15.65 -4.22
N ARG A 257 -1.31 15.47 -3.00
CA ARG A 257 -2.05 14.26 -2.61
C ARG A 257 -3.27 14.61 -1.77
N ILE A 258 -4.29 13.77 -1.86
CA ILE A 258 -5.48 13.81 -1.01
C ILE A 258 -5.78 12.38 -0.60
N GLU A 259 -6.02 12.18 0.69
CA GLU A 259 -6.46 10.90 1.25
C GLU A 259 -7.67 11.15 2.14
N GLY A 260 -8.67 10.29 2.03
CA GLY A 260 -9.87 10.38 2.84
C GLY A 260 -10.37 9.00 3.24
N ARG A 261 -10.88 8.87 4.46
CA ARG A 261 -11.49 7.64 4.95
C ARG A 261 -12.71 7.95 5.80
N TYR A 262 -13.70 7.09 5.68
CA TYR A 262 -14.96 7.20 6.41
C TYR A 262 -15.41 5.84 6.93
N LEU A 263 -15.93 5.84 8.16
CA LEU A 263 -16.45 4.68 8.86
C LEU A 263 -17.79 5.05 9.54
N THR A 264 -18.82 4.22 9.41
CA THR A 264 -20.15 4.51 9.99
C THR A 264 -20.36 3.98 11.41
N THR A 265 -19.39 3.29 12.00
CA THR A 265 -19.46 2.71 13.36
C THR A 265 -18.33 3.20 14.25
N GLU A 266 -18.53 3.15 15.56
CA GLU A 266 -17.49 3.34 16.58
C GLU A 266 -17.08 2.01 17.24
N ASN A 267 -17.85 0.95 17.01
CA ASN A 267 -17.74 -0.32 17.72
C ASN A 267 -16.73 -1.27 17.05
N THR A 268 -15.55 -0.78 16.73
CA THR A 268 -14.45 -1.58 16.18
C THR A 268 -13.11 -0.94 16.46
N VAL A 269 -12.13 -1.72 16.86
CA VAL A 269 -10.74 -1.29 17.00
C VAL A 269 -10.00 -1.46 15.69
N ALA A 270 -10.19 -2.61 15.03
CA ALA A 270 -9.44 -2.98 13.84
C ALA A 270 -9.78 -2.15 12.60
N GLU A 271 -11.02 -1.67 12.50
CA GLU A 271 -11.49 -0.92 11.31
C GLU A 271 -11.49 0.60 11.51
N MET A 272 -11.16 1.08 12.72
CA MET A 272 -11.04 2.51 12.99
C MET A 272 -9.99 3.16 12.09
N ASN A 273 -10.34 4.29 11.49
CA ASN A 273 -9.39 5.03 10.66
C ASN A 273 -8.33 5.70 11.55
N THR A 274 -7.07 5.51 11.21
CA THR A 274 -5.96 5.98 12.02
C THR A 274 -5.03 6.90 11.23
N LEU A 275 -4.49 7.90 11.91
CA LEU A 275 -3.58 8.89 11.36
C LEU A 275 -2.24 8.80 12.06
N GLY A 276 -1.17 8.90 11.29
CA GLY A 276 0.19 8.99 11.80
C GLY A 276 1.17 8.02 11.16
N GLY A 277 2.46 8.25 11.45
CA GLY A 277 3.56 7.50 10.84
C GLY A 277 3.87 7.92 9.41
N GLN A 278 4.84 7.26 8.80
CA GLN A 278 5.38 7.64 7.50
C GLN A 278 4.88 6.75 6.35
N GLU A 279 4.39 5.55 6.66
CA GLU A 279 4.02 4.53 5.68
C GLU A 279 2.51 4.25 5.73
N ARG A 280 1.89 4.21 4.56
CA ARG A 280 0.47 3.89 4.42
C ARG A 280 0.23 2.42 4.71
N GLY A 281 -0.79 2.12 5.52
CA GLY A 281 -1.24 0.76 5.77
C GLY A 281 -0.19 -0.16 6.39
N LYS A 282 0.77 0.38 7.13
CA LYS A 282 1.87 -0.39 7.70
C LYS A 282 1.38 -1.50 8.63
N TYR A 283 0.46 -1.20 9.52
CA TYR A 283 -0.11 -2.14 10.48
C TYR A 283 -1.57 -2.47 10.17
N PHE A 284 -2.37 -1.43 9.88
CA PHE A 284 -3.75 -1.55 9.43
C PHE A 284 -3.92 -0.89 8.08
N SER A 285 -4.78 -1.46 7.24
CA SER A 285 -5.05 -0.95 5.90
C SER A 285 -5.62 0.47 5.87
N GLN A 286 -6.32 0.87 6.92
CA GLN A 286 -6.97 2.17 7.09
C GLN A 286 -6.05 3.25 7.68
N GLN A 287 -4.80 2.95 7.94
CA GLN A 287 -3.83 3.95 8.39
C GLN A 287 -3.45 4.91 7.27
N ILE A 288 -3.61 6.21 7.53
CA ILE A 288 -3.17 7.30 6.65
C ILE A 288 -1.86 7.88 7.21
N PRO A 289 -0.80 7.98 6.37
CA PRO A 289 0.48 8.53 6.81
C PRO A 289 0.38 10.04 7.05
N PHE A 290 0.94 10.49 8.17
CA PHE A 290 1.04 11.90 8.52
C PHE A 290 2.38 12.19 9.20
N TYR A 291 3.12 13.17 8.68
CA TYR A 291 4.45 13.49 9.17
C TYR A 291 4.39 14.35 10.44
N GLY A 292 5.16 13.99 11.45
CA GLY A 292 5.27 14.72 12.70
C GLY A 292 4.54 14.10 13.89
N ILE A 293 3.73 13.04 13.63
CA ILE A 293 3.09 12.27 14.70
C ILE A 293 3.40 10.77 14.54
N ASN A 294 3.33 10.03 15.64
CA ASN A 294 3.61 8.60 15.67
C ASN A 294 2.48 7.78 15.01
N HIS A 295 2.73 6.50 14.78
CA HIS A 295 1.69 5.57 14.34
C HIS A 295 0.53 5.53 15.33
N PHE A 296 -0.71 5.58 14.82
CA PHE A 296 -1.96 5.49 15.61
C PHE A 296 -2.13 6.58 16.68
N GLU A 297 -1.51 7.74 16.51
CA GLU A 297 -1.63 8.81 17.49
C GLU A 297 -3.02 9.45 17.49
N MET A 298 -3.71 9.39 16.35
CA MET A 298 -5.10 9.84 16.23
C MET A 298 -5.96 8.77 15.56
N SER A 299 -7.16 8.57 16.10
CA SER A 299 -8.11 7.56 15.62
C SER A 299 -9.53 8.15 15.59
N HIS A 300 -10.14 8.23 14.41
CA HIS A 300 -11.46 8.84 14.19
C HIS A 300 -12.25 8.11 13.10
N ARG A 301 -13.58 8.29 13.08
CA ARG A 301 -14.44 7.73 12.04
C ARG A 301 -14.21 8.38 10.68
N SER A 302 -13.91 9.67 10.66
CA SER A 302 -13.69 10.44 9.45
C SER A 302 -12.31 11.09 9.49
N LEU A 303 -11.52 10.86 8.45
CA LEU A 303 -10.20 11.44 8.27
C LEU A 303 -10.09 11.98 6.85
N VAL A 304 -9.57 13.19 6.70
CA VAL A 304 -9.15 13.75 5.42
C VAL A 304 -7.78 14.35 5.57
N VAL A 305 -6.87 13.98 4.69
CA VAL A 305 -5.50 14.51 4.62
C VAL A 305 -5.27 15.10 3.25
N ALA A 306 -4.80 16.33 3.19
CA ALA A 306 -4.27 16.93 1.99
C ALA A 306 -2.76 17.18 2.18
N GLY A 307 -1.98 17.01 1.14
CA GLY A 307 -0.55 17.19 1.21
C GLY A 307 0.05 17.62 -0.12
N ILE A 308 1.24 18.17 -0.04
CA ILE A 308 2.05 18.53 -1.19
C ILE A 308 3.50 18.14 -0.94
N GLU A 309 4.12 17.46 -1.91
CA GLU A 309 5.54 17.16 -1.90
C GLU A 309 6.21 17.92 -3.03
N ALA A 310 7.21 18.73 -2.70
CA ALA A 310 8.06 19.44 -3.66
C ALA A 310 9.40 18.72 -3.75
N ARG A 311 9.63 18.02 -4.85
CA ARG A 311 10.83 17.19 -5.06
C ARG A 311 11.80 17.85 -6.01
N GLN A 312 13.04 18.03 -5.57
CA GLN A 312 14.15 18.57 -6.35
C GLN A 312 15.22 17.50 -6.58
N ARG A 313 15.57 17.27 -7.83
CA ARG A 313 16.75 16.49 -8.20
C ARG A 313 18.00 17.35 -8.05
N ILE A 314 18.88 17.02 -7.11
CA ILE A 314 20.10 17.78 -6.81
C ILE A 314 21.33 17.33 -7.61
N GLY A 315 21.31 16.12 -8.18
CA GLY A 315 22.38 15.62 -9.05
C GLY A 315 22.25 14.12 -9.29
N GLY A 316 22.65 13.65 -10.47
CA GLY A 316 22.65 12.22 -10.80
C GLY A 316 21.34 11.50 -10.43
N LYS A 317 21.40 10.66 -9.42
CA LYS A 317 20.29 9.88 -8.88
C LYS A 317 19.77 10.38 -7.52
N HIS A 318 20.20 11.56 -7.05
CA HIS A 318 19.91 12.13 -5.74
C HIS A 318 18.74 13.11 -5.79
N TYR A 319 17.80 12.95 -4.87
CA TYR A 319 16.60 13.79 -4.75
C TYR A 319 16.43 14.27 -3.31
N VAL A 320 15.98 15.51 -3.16
CA VAL A 320 15.54 16.08 -1.88
C VAL A 320 14.10 16.54 -2.06
N SER A 321 13.24 16.21 -1.10
CA SER A 321 11.84 16.62 -1.12
C SER A 321 11.48 17.34 0.17
N GLY A 322 10.75 18.42 0.06
CA GLY A 322 9.99 19.03 1.15
C GLY A 322 8.54 18.56 1.09
N VAL A 323 8.00 18.11 2.21
CA VAL A 323 6.61 17.65 2.32
C VAL A 323 5.87 18.51 3.31
N PHE A 324 4.67 18.95 2.94
CA PHE A 324 3.72 19.61 3.82
C PHE A 324 2.38 18.89 3.77
N THR A 325 1.75 18.67 4.93
CA THR A 325 0.46 18.00 5.06
C THR A 325 -0.43 18.71 6.05
N ILE A 326 -1.71 18.71 5.76
CA ILE A 326 -2.79 19.14 6.64
C ILE A 326 -3.79 18.00 6.78
N ALA A 327 -4.28 17.74 7.99
CA ALA A 327 -5.33 16.78 8.23
C ALA A 327 -6.49 17.42 8.99
N ALA A 328 -7.69 16.94 8.70
CA ALA A 328 -8.89 17.21 9.45
C ALA A 328 -9.53 15.88 9.85
N THR A 329 -9.99 15.79 11.11
CA THR A 329 -10.55 14.58 11.70
C THR A 329 -11.88 14.88 12.37
N SER A 330 -12.83 13.97 12.33
CA SER A 330 -14.11 14.10 13.03
C SER A 330 -14.75 12.74 13.26
N ASP A 331 -15.47 12.61 14.37
CA ASP A 331 -16.33 11.46 14.64
C ASP A 331 -17.78 11.69 14.18
N ASP A 332 -18.13 12.91 13.78
CA ASP A 332 -19.42 13.25 13.20
C ASP A 332 -19.28 13.83 11.79
N TRP A 333 -19.73 13.06 10.80
CA TRP A 333 -19.73 13.45 9.39
C TRP A 333 -20.56 14.71 9.09
N MET A 334 -21.70 14.86 9.76
CA MET A 334 -22.58 16.00 9.51
C MET A 334 -21.95 17.31 9.99
N HIS A 335 -21.20 17.27 11.09
CA HIS A 335 -20.46 18.42 11.60
C HIS A 335 -19.22 18.73 10.76
N PHE A 336 -18.57 17.72 10.19
CA PHE A 336 -17.39 17.91 9.34
C PHE A 336 -17.62 18.87 8.17
N PHE A 337 -18.79 18.78 7.51
CA PHE A 337 -19.13 19.65 6.38
C PHE A 337 -19.84 20.95 6.77
N LYS A 338 -20.60 20.98 7.87
CA LYS A 338 -21.36 22.16 8.28
C LYS A 338 -20.54 23.24 8.98
N ASN A 339 -19.54 22.84 9.76
CA ASN A 339 -18.86 23.75 10.68
C ASN A 339 -17.36 23.93 10.37
N SER A 340 -16.88 23.45 9.21
CA SER A 340 -15.44 23.48 8.87
C SER A 340 -14.79 24.87 8.89
N PHE A 341 -15.56 25.96 8.99
CA PHE A 341 -14.99 27.32 8.91
C PHE A 341 -15.56 28.33 9.92
N ASN A 342 -16.52 27.98 10.79
CA ASN A 342 -17.25 29.01 11.52
C ASN A 342 -17.39 28.87 13.03
N ASP A 343 -16.96 27.81 13.68
CA ASP A 343 -17.11 27.67 15.15
C ASP A 343 -15.85 27.19 15.84
N ASN A 344 -15.53 27.87 16.95
CA ASN A 344 -14.41 27.56 17.85
C ASN A 344 -14.57 26.23 18.63
N ASP A 345 -15.71 25.56 18.51
CA ASP A 345 -16.02 24.24 19.08
C ASP A 345 -15.97 23.13 18.01
N LEU A 346 -14.92 23.14 17.19
CA LEU A 346 -14.65 22.08 16.26
C LEU A 346 -14.39 20.77 17.02
N LEU A 347 -15.34 19.86 16.98
CA LEU A 347 -15.23 18.47 17.42
C LEU A 347 -14.23 17.66 16.56
N GLY A 348 -13.46 18.33 15.74
CA GLY A 348 -12.41 17.79 14.91
C GLY A 348 -11.09 18.49 15.18
N TYR A 349 -9.99 17.77 15.01
CA TYR A 349 -8.65 18.34 15.11
C TYR A 349 -8.15 18.71 13.71
N HIS A 350 -7.66 19.94 13.58
CA HIS A 350 -6.89 20.34 12.41
C HIS A 350 -5.42 20.31 12.79
N ILE A 351 -4.62 19.52 12.09
CA ILE A 351 -3.20 19.39 12.36
C ILE A 351 -2.39 19.66 11.10
N PHE A 352 -1.20 20.18 11.29
CA PHE A 352 -0.23 20.45 10.25
C PHE A 352 1.03 19.64 10.50
N GLY A 353 1.62 19.11 9.45
CA GLY A 353 2.85 18.34 9.53
C GLY A 353 3.75 18.58 8.34
N GLY A 354 5.01 18.29 8.53
CA GLY A 354 5.98 18.43 7.45
C GLY A 354 7.20 17.54 7.63
N ALA A 355 7.89 17.28 6.53
CA ALA A 355 9.12 16.51 6.52
C ALA A 355 10.07 16.97 5.42
N VAL A 356 11.36 16.73 5.62
CA VAL A 356 12.35 16.74 4.57
C VAL A 356 12.79 15.31 4.30
N LYS A 357 12.79 14.88 3.04
CA LYS A 357 13.19 13.55 2.62
C LYS A 357 14.42 13.65 1.73
N TYR A 358 15.26 12.62 1.82
CA TYR A 358 16.32 12.40 0.87
C TYR A 358 16.16 11.00 0.27
N ASP A 359 16.14 10.93 -1.04
CA ASP A 359 15.96 9.70 -1.80
C ASP A 359 17.12 9.49 -2.78
N LEU A 360 17.57 8.24 -2.89
CA LEU A 360 18.53 7.81 -3.89
C LEU A 360 17.85 6.87 -4.88
N ARG A 361 17.84 7.24 -6.17
CA ARG A 361 17.33 6.36 -7.23
C ARG A 361 18.42 5.35 -7.60
N THR A 362 18.25 4.11 -7.25
CA THR A 362 19.16 2.99 -7.59
C THR A 362 18.94 2.45 -8.99
#